data_751a195604435b70538f0473de1ea15a
#
_entry.id   751a195604435b70538f0473de1ea15a
#
_cell.length_a   1.000
_cell.length_b   1.000
_cell.length_c   1.000
_cell.angle_alpha   90.00
_cell.angle_beta   90.00
_cell.angle_gamma   90.00
#
_symmetry.space_group_name_H-M   'P 1'
#
loop_
_entity.id
_entity.type
_entity.pdbx_description
1 polymer ?
#
loop_
_entity_poly.entity_id
_entity_poly.type
_entity_poly.pdbx_seq_one_letter_code
_entity_poly.pdbx_strand_id
1 'polypeptide(L)'
;MATARVLPDEDAVVSEIEIAAPPQRVFQALIDPKQVMQWWTGEQCQIDSFTMDARPGGRWTYDTRQSKMSVNGVTKFHCDGEVLEFDPPRVLAYTWIANWHDKASERTVVRWVLTPSAVGTRVKVTHSGLSQLPIARKDYSGGWPGVMAQLKQFLER
;
A
#
# COMPACT_ATOMS: atom_id res chain seq x y z
N MET A 1 -0.39 -2.62 -16.94
CA MET A 1 0.89 -2.40 -16.26
C MET A 1 0.77 -1.29 -15.24
N ALA A 2 1.34 -1.48 -14.07
CA ALA A 2 1.31 -0.45 -13.03
C ALA A 2 2.28 0.68 -13.34
N THR A 3 1.85 1.90 -13.12
CA THR A 3 2.68 3.10 -13.30
C THR A 3 2.59 3.95 -12.05
N ALA A 4 3.64 4.71 -11.77
CA ALA A 4 3.65 5.65 -10.65
C ALA A 4 4.14 7.02 -11.10
N ARG A 5 3.62 8.05 -10.47
CA ARG A 5 4.06 9.43 -10.69
C ARG A 5 4.05 10.19 -9.36
N VAL A 6 4.93 11.17 -9.26
CA VAL A 6 4.95 12.12 -8.15
C VAL A 6 4.17 13.36 -8.61
N LEU A 7 3.23 13.82 -7.77
CA LEU A 7 2.43 15.00 -8.10
C LEU A 7 3.31 16.25 -8.16
N PRO A 8 2.87 17.31 -8.90
CA PRO A 8 3.69 18.51 -9.11
C PRO A 8 4.15 19.21 -7.83
N ASP A 9 3.36 19.14 -6.75
CA ASP A 9 3.73 19.69 -5.44
C ASP A 9 4.64 18.76 -4.64
N GLU A 10 4.97 17.60 -5.19
CA GLU A 10 5.82 16.58 -4.57
C GLU A 10 5.28 16.06 -3.23
N ASP A 11 3.99 16.25 -2.95
CA ASP A 11 3.38 15.76 -1.71
C ASP A 11 2.93 14.31 -1.80
N ALA A 12 2.58 13.81 -2.97
CA ALA A 12 1.99 12.49 -3.11
C ALA A 12 2.60 11.68 -4.26
N VAL A 13 2.58 10.36 -4.07
CA VAL A 13 2.87 9.38 -5.11
C VAL A 13 1.55 8.69 -5.46
N VAL A 14 1.23 8.61 -6.76
CA VAL A 14 0.03 7.97 -7.27
C VAL A 14 0.43 6.81 -8.18
N SER A 15 -0.17 5.64 -7.98
CA SER A 15 0.05 4.47 -8.84
C SER A 15 -1.30 3.86 -9.22
N GLU A 16 -1.42 3.40 -10.47
CA GLU A 16 -2.65 2.80 -10.98
C GLU A 16 -2.36 1.50 -11.71
N ILE A 17 -3.33 0.57 -11.67
CA ILE A 17 -3.26 -0.68 -12.42
C ILE A 17 -4.68 -1.17 -12.71
N GLU A 18 -4.84 -1.92 -13.81
CA GLU A 18 -6.07 -2.65 -14.12
C GLU A 18 -5.91 -4.10 -13.70
N ILE A 19 -6.91 -4.64 -13.01
CA ILE A 19 -6.91 -6.03 -12.51
C ILE A 19 -8.16 -6.74 -13.02
N ALA A 20 -7.99 -7.95 -13.55
CA ALA A 20 -9.08 -8.78 -14.05
C ALA A 20 -9.74 -9.54 -12.90
N ALA A 21 -10.35 -8.79 -11.98
CA ALA A 21 -11.11 -9.30 -10.86
C ALA A 21 -12.14 -8.23 -10.46
N PRO A 22 -13.32 -8.63 -9.94
CA PRO A 22 -14.34 -7.65 -9.55
C PRO A 22 -13.90 -6.84 -8.33
N PRO A 23 -14.43 -5.60 -8.16
CA PRO A 23 -14.03 -4.74 -7.03
C PRO A 23 -14.15 -5.40 -5.66
N GLN A 24 -15.20 -6.19 -5.42
CA GLN A 24 -15.38 -6.89 -4.15
C GLN A 24 -14.21 -7.84 -3.85
N ARG A 25 -13.73 -8.54 -4.87
CA ARG A 25 -12.63 -9.49 -4.73
C ARG A 25 -11.30 -8.75 -4.46
N VAL A 26 -11.09 -7.63 -5.16
CA VAL A 26 -9.92 -6.78 -4.94
C VAL A 26 -9.93 -6.20 -3.53
N PHE A 27 -11.08 -5.66 -3.12
CA PHE A 27 -11.22 -5.04 -1.79
C PHE A 27 -10.93 -6.04 -0.67
N GLN A 28 -11.44 -7.27 -0.78
CA GLN A 28 -11.16 -8.33 0.20
C GLN A 28 -9.65 -8.60 0.32
N ALA A 29 -8.94 -8.60 -0.79
CA ALA A 29 -7.49 -8.84 -0.77
C ALA A 29 -6.72 -7.72 -0.04
N LEU A 30 -7.29 -6.52 0.05
CA LEU A 30 -6.65 -5.40 0.74
C LEU A 30 -6.84 -5.44 2.26
N ILE A 31 -7.92 -6.06 2.74
CA ILE A 31 -8.28 -5.99 4.17
C ILE A 31 -8.14 -7.33 4.91
N ASP A 32 -8.13 -8.46 4.20
CA ASP A 32 -8.05 -9.77 4.83
C ASP A 32 -6.59 -10.13 5.10
N PRO A 33 -6.19 -10.24 6.40
CA PRO A 33 -4.80 -10.56 6.74
C PRO A 33 -4.27 -11.83 6.09
N LYS A 34 -5.10 -12.86 5.95
CA LYS A 34 -4.68 -14.11 5.31
C LYS A 34 -4.30 -13.90 3.85
N GLN A 35 -5.02 -13.02 3.15
CA GLN A 35 -4.73 -12.73 1.76
C GLN A 35 -3.52 -11.80 1.63
N VAL A 36 -3.43 -10.76 2.48
CA VAL A 36 -2.29 -9.84 2.46
C VAL A 36 -0.98 -10.60 2.69
N MET A 37 -0.97 -11.57 3.60
CA MET A 37 0.20 -12.40 3.86
C MET A 37 0.65 -13.20 2.63
N GLN A 38 -0.25 -13.43 1.66
CA GLN A 38 0.08 -14.18 0.44
C GLN A 38 0.56 -13.28 -0.69
N TRP A 39 0.08 -12.04 -0.79
CA TRP A 39 0.40 -11.22 -1.96
C TRP A 39 1.36 -10.06 -1.66
N TRP A 40 1.33 -9.50 -0.46
CA TRP A 40 2.19 -8.34 -0.14
C TRP A 40 3.54 -8.83 0.42
N THR A 41 4.21 -9.63 -0.36
CA THR A 41 5.46 -10.28 0.04
C THR A 41 6.28 -10.63 -1.21
N GLY A 42 7.60 -10.74 -1.06
CA GLY A 42 8.49 -11.08 -2.17
C GLY A 42 9.83 -11.63 -1.68
N GLU A 43 10.66 -12.07 -2.60
CA GLU A 43 11.96 -12.66 -2.28
C GLU A 43 12.88 -11.69 -1.54
N GLN A 44 12.81 -10.40 -1.91
CA GLN A 44 13.68 -9.39 -1.30
C GLN A 44 13.19 -8.95 0.06
N CYS A 45 11.90 -9.02 0.31
CA CYS A 45 11.29 -8.55 1.54
C CYS A 45 10.05 -9.38 1.84
N GLN A 46 10.16 -10.27 2.82
CA GLN A 46 9.07 -11.18 3.18
C GLN A 46 8.26 -10.60 4.33
N ILE A 47 6.93 -10.64 4.17
CA ILE A 47 6.01 -10.22 5.22
C ILE A 47 6.07 -11.19 6.40
N ASP A 48 6.03 -10.66 7.62
CA ASP A 48 5.98 -11.45 8.85
C ASP A 48 4.59 -11.42 9.49
N SER A 49 3.94 -10.25 9.48
CA SER A 49 2.60 -10.13 10.03
C SER A 49 1.84 -8.96 9.41
N PHE A 50 0.51 -9.09 9.38
CA PHE A 50 -0.40 -8.02 8.99
C PHE A 50 -1.66 -8.12 9.83
N THR A 51 -2.10 -7.00 10.39
CA THR A 51 -3.39 -6.93 11.10
C THR A 51 -4.17 -5.73 10.61
N MET A 52 -5.49 -5.84 10.56
CA MET A 52 -6.36 -4.70 10.25
C MET A 52 -7.73 -4.91 10.87
N ASP A 53 -8.13 -3.96 11.71
CA ASP A 53 -9.50 -3.85 12.18
C ASP A 53 -10.23 -2.99 11.13
N ALA A 54 -10.91 -3.66 10.20
CA ALA A 54 -11.44 -3.06 8.97
C ALA A 54 -12.72 -2.26 9.24
N ARG A 55 -12.56 -1.10 9.86
CA ARG A 55 -13.64 -0.14 10.15
C ARG A 55 -13.02 1.22 10.42
N PRO A 56 -13.78 2.33 10.28
CA PRO A 56 -13.24 3.65 10.65
C PRO A 56 -12.78 3.66 12.11
N GLY A 57 -11.58 4.18 12.34
CA GLY A 57 -10.96 4.20 13.67
C GLY A 57 -10.23 2.91 14.04
N GLY A 58 -10.34 1.84 13.23
CA GLY A 58 -9.63 0.60 13.48
C GLY A 58 -8.14 0.73 13.25
N ARG A 59 -7.33 -0.09 13.96
CA ARG A 59 -5.87 -0.08 13.82
C ARG A 59 -5.44 -1.10 12.79
N TRP A 60 -4.30 -0.83 12.14
CA TRP A 60 -3.67 -1.77 11.23
C TRP A 60 -2.15 -1.78 11.47
N THR A 61 -1.51 -2.91 11.19
CA THR A 61 -0.06 -3.04 11.29
C THR A 61 0.47 -3.90 10.14
N TYR A 62 1.73 -3.65 9.76
CA TYR A 62 2.45 -4.41 8.76
C TYR A 62 3.90 -4.55 9.24
N ASP A 63 4.40 -5.78 9.32
CA ASP A 63 5.76 -6.07 9.72
C ASP A 63 6.41 -7.05 8.75
N THR A 64 7.71 -6.86 8.49
CA THR A 64 8.48 -7.77 7.66
C THR A 64 9.50 -8.54 8.50
N ARG A 65 10.00 -9.62 7.91
CA ARG A 65 11.22 -10.28 8.41
C ARG A 65 12.42 -9.43 8.03
N GLN A 66 13.61 -9.81 8.52
CA GLN A 66 14.86 -9.17 8.09
C GLN A 66 14.94 -9.24 6.58
N SER A 67 15.08 -8.08 5.93
CA SER A 67 15.01 -7.94 4.48
C SER A 67 16.39 -7.90 3.86
N LYS A 68 16.46 -8.24 2.56
CA LYS A 68 17.66 -8.00 1.73
C LYS A 68 17.71 -6.55 1.24
N MET A 69 16.59 -5.83 1.39
CA MET A 69 16.50 -4.41 1.03
C MET A 69 16.85 -3.55 2.22
N SER A 70 17.33 -2.33 1.92
CA SER A 70 17.56 -1.31 2.95
C SER A 70 16.99 0.01 2.46
N VAL A 71 16.19 0.65 3.31
CA VAL A 71 15.64 2.00 3.03
C VAL A 71 15.94 2.85 4.26
N ASN A 72 16.65 3.96 4.07
CA ASN A 72 17.03 4.87 5.15
C ASN A 72 17.72 4.14 6.32
N GLY A 73 18.54 3.13 5.99
CA GLY A 73 19.27 2.33 6.99
C GLY A 73 18.44 1.25 7.67
N VAL A 74 17.16 1.12 7.32
CA VAL A 74 16.25 0.13 7.91
C VAL A 74 16.19 -1.10 7.01
N THR A 75 16.27 -2.28 7.60
CA THR A 75 16.22 -3.57 6.89
C THR A 75 15.09 -4.46 7.38
N LYS A 76 14.55 -4.19 8.56
CA LYS A 76 13.36 -4.87 9.08
C LYS A 76 12.26 -3.83 9.19
N PHE A 77 11.28 -3.90 8.29
CA PHE A 77 10.29 -2.83 8.10
C PHE A 77 9.06 -3.02 8.96
N HIS A 78 8.60 -1.92 9.53
CA HIS A 78 7.35 -1.84 10.30
C HIS A 78 6.60 -0.58 9.90
N CYS A 79 5.30 -0.72 9.67
CA CYS A 79 4.40 0.42 9.57
C CYS A 79 3.06 0.11 10.21
N ASP A 80 2.37 1.17 10.63
CA ASP A 80 1.07 1.06 11.28
C ASP A 80 0.25 2.33 11.09
N GLY A 81 -0.97 2.29 11.55
CA GLY A 81 -1.85 3.45 11.48
C GLY A 81 -3.28 3.15 11.87
N GLU A 82 -4.16 4.02 11.40
CA GLU A 82 -5.58 3.99 11.71
C GLU A 82 -6.39 4.09 10.41
N VAL A 83 -7.45 3.30 10.29
CA VAL A 83 -8.37 3.36 9.16
C VAL A 83 -9.18 4.66 9.23
N LEU A 84 -9.15 5.45 8.16
CA LEU A 84 -9.85 6.73 8.05
C LEU A 84 -11.15 6.63 7.25
N GLU A 85 -11.10 5.92 6.10
CA GLU A 85 -12.25 5.72 5.24
C GLU A 85 -12.42 4.23 4.97
N PHE A 86 -13.65 3.76 5.06
CA PHE A 86 -13.97 2.36 4.80
C PHE A 86 -15.32 2.32 4.09
N ASP A 87 -15.28 2.23 2.76
CA ASP A 87 -16.47 2.22 1.88
C ASP A 87 -16.33 1.07 0.89
N PRO A 88 -16.60 -0.19 1.32
CA PRO A 88 -16.47 -1.34 0.42
C PRO A 88 -17.49 -1.30 -0.71
N PRO A 89 -17.13 -1.70 -1.93
CA PRO A 89 -15.79 -2.13 -2.35
C PRO A 89 -15.03 -1.02 -3.08
N ARG A 90 -15.26 0.26 -2.74
CA ARG A 90 -14.80 1.42 -3.50
C ARG A 90 -13.61 2.14 -2.91
N VAL A 91 -13.58 2.36 -1.60
CA VAL A 91 -12.58 3.21 -0.96
C VAL A 91 -12.08 2.60 0.34
N LEU A 92 -10.76 2.60 0.49
CA LEU A 92 -10.10 2.27 1.74
C LEU A 92 -8.96 3.28 1.94
N ALA A 93 -8.97 3.98 3.06
CA ALA A 93 -7.89 4.92 3.38
C ALA A 93 -7.44 4.72 4.83
N TYR A 94 -6.14 4.86 5.05
CA TYR A 94 -5.60 4.73 6.39
C TYR A 94 -4.35 5.60 6.54
N THR A 95 -4.06 5.98 7.78
CA THR A 95 -2.80 6.65 8.08
C THR A 95 -1.67 5.64 8.03
N TRP A 96 -0.46 6.12 7.75
CA TRP A 96 0.69 5.27 7.54
C TRP A 96 1.90 5.93 8.19
N ILE A 97 2.42 5.31 9.24
CA ILE A 97 3.65 5.70 9.90
C ILE A 97 4.63 4.55 9.74
N ALA A 98 5.80 4.82 9.19
CA ALA A 98 6.78 3.78 8.88
C ALA A 98 8.13 4.06 9.53
N ASN A 99 8.82 3.01 9.93
CA ASN A 99 10.11 3.13 10.61
C ASN A 99 11.27 3.50 9.67
N TRP A 100 11.02 3.54 8.35
CA TRP A 100 12.05 3.94 7.38
C TRP A 100 11.84 5.35 6.83
N HIS A 101 10.85 6.11 7.32
CA HIS A 101 10.63 7.47 6.88
C HIS A 101 11.78 8.39 7.30
N ASP A 102 11.99 9.47 6.54
CA ASP A 102 12.98 10.52 6.84
C ASP A 102 12.80 11.05 8.27
N LYS A 103 11.55 11.16 8.70
CA LYS A 103 11.15 11.52 10.07
C LYS A 103 10.29 10.38 10.60
N ALA A 104 10.78 9.65 11.59
CA ALA A 104 10.19 8.38 12.05
C ALA A 104 8.76 8.48 12.54
N SER A 105 8.33 9.61 13.10
CA SER A 105 6.98 9.79 13.63
C SER A 105 6.04 10.52 12.68
N GLU A 106 6.49 10.81 11.44
CA GLU A 106 5.68 11.57 10.49
C GLU A 106 4.57 10.71 9.92
N ARG A 107 3.32 11.19 10.09
CA ARG A 107 2.13 10.50 9.62
C ARG A 107 1.85 10.85 8.16
N THR A 108 1.66 9.82 7.34
CA THR A 108 1.24 9.96 5.95
C THR A 108 -0.12 9.27 5.77
N VAL A 109 -0.70 9.36 4.58
CA VAL A 109 -2.00 8.76 4.29
C VAL A 109 -1.92 7.95 3.00
N VAL A 110 -2.44 6.72 3.05
CA VAL A 110 -2.59 5.85 1.88
C VAL A 110 -4.08 5.72 1.58
N ARG A 111 -4.48 5.99 0.35
CA ARG A 111 -5.87 5.91 -0.08
C ARG A 111 -6.00 5.06 -1.33
N TRP A 112 -6.79 3.99 -1.23
CA TRP A 112 -7.10 3.08 -2.32
C TRP A 112 -8.48 3.42 -2.86
N VAL A 113 -8.58 3.58 -4.19
CA VAL A 113 -9.86 3.79 -4.87
C VAL A 113 -10.01 2.72 -5.94
N LEU A 114 -11.11 1.98 -5.88
CA LEU A 114 -11.43 0.89 -6.79
C LEU A 114 -12.62 1.30 -7.64
N THR A 115 -12.43 1.29 -8.97
CA THR A 115 -13.46 1.68 -9.93
C THR A 115 -13.72 0.51 -10.88
N PRO A 116 -14.98 0.09 -11.09
CA PRO A 116 -15.27 -0.94 -12.10
C PRO A 116 -14.75 -0.52 -13.46
N SER A 117 -14.21 -1.47 -14.21
CA SER A 117 -13.67 -1.23 -15.55
C SER A 117 -14.06 -2.35 -16.49
N ALA A 118 -13.77 -2.18 -17.77
CA ALA A 118 -14.06 -3.21 -18.77
C ALA A 118 -13.31 -4.52 -18.52
N VAL A 119 -12.13 -4.43 -17.91
CA VAL A 119 -11.29 -5.59 -17.56
C VAL A 119 -11.75 -6.22 -16.24
N GLY A 120 -12.22 -5.43 -15.30
CA GLY A 120 -12.60 -5.84 -13.96
C GLY A 120 -12.59 -4.66 -13.01
N THR A 121 -11.41 -4.25 -12.56
CA THR A 121 -11.26 -3.13 -11.62
C THR A 121 -10.04 -2.29 -11.97
N ARG A 122 -10.22 -0.98 -11.99
CA ARG A 122 -9.11 -0.03 -11.98
C ARG A 122 -8.79 0.27 -10.52
N VAL A 123 -7.56 0.01 -10.13
CA VAL A 123 -7.08 0.21 -8.76
C VAL A 123 -6.12 1.37 -8.77
N LYS A 124 -6.41 2.37 -7.92
CA LYS A 124 -5.56 3.55 -7.77
C LYS A 124 -5.16 3.67 -6.30
N VAL A 125 -3.87 3.80 -6.04
CA VAL A 125 -3.36 4.11 -4.70
C VAL A 125 -2.72 5.49 -4.73
N THR A 126 -3.04 6.30 -3.72
CA THR A 126 -2.43 7.62 -3.50
C THR A 126 -1.79 7.62 -2.13
N HIS A 127 -0.48 7.85 -2.07
CA HIS A 127 0.25 7.98 -0.81
C HIS A 127 0.65 9.45 -0.67
N SER A 128 0.03 10.15 0.26
CA SER A 128 0.19 11.59 0.44
C SER A 128 0.86 11.94 1.77
N GLY A 129 1.25 13.21 1.93
CA GLY A 129 1.97 13.68 3.11
C GLY A 129 3.47 13.48 3.00
N LEU A 130 4.00 13.42 1.76
CA LEU A 130 5.40 13.07 1.51
C LEU A 130 6.29 14.28 1.18
N SER A 131 5.75 15.50 1.19
CA SER A 131 6.50 16.69 0.77
C SER A 131 7.78 16.94 1.58
N GLN A 132 7.79 16.57 2.86
CA GLN A 132 8.93 16.73 3.75
C GLN A 132 9.73 15.43 3.95
N LEU A 133 9.45 14.41 3.14
CA LEU A 133 10.05 13.08 3.27
C LEU A 133 10.64 12.63 1.93
N PRO A 134 11.75 13.25 1.46
CA PRO A 134 12.28 12.94 0.13
C PRO A 134 12.76 11.50 -0.03
N ILE A 135 13.33 10.87 1.00
CA ILE A 135 13.75 9.46 0.92
C ILE A 135 12.53 8.56 0.76
N ALA A 136 11.50 8.78 1.60
CA ALA A 136 10.26 8.01 1.52
C ALA A 136 9.56 8.22 0.17
N ARG A 137 9.46 9.46 -0.30
CA ARG A 137 8.81 9.78 -1.58
C ARG A 137 9.49 9.03 -2.74
N LYS A 138 10.82 9.01 -2.76
CA LYS A 138 11.57 8.28 -3.78
C LYS A 138 11.32 6.78 -3.69
N ASP A 139 11.34 6.24 -2.47
CA ASP A 139 11.09 4.82 -2.23
C ASP A 139 9.70 4.41 -2.72
N TYR A 140 8.67 5.18 -2.38
CA TYR A 140 7.30 4.86 -2.76
C TYR A 140 7.04 5.02 -4.25
N SER A 141 7.75 5.93 -4.93
CA SER A 141 7.59 6.07 -6.39
C SER A 141 8.04 4.81 -7.13
N GLY A 142 9.01 4.08 -6.58
CA GLY A 142 9.43 2.78 -7.11
C GLY A 142 8.67 1.62 -6.52
N GLY A 143 8.30 1.71 -5.23
CA GLY A 143 7.69 0.61 -4.48
C GLY A 143 6.24 0.31 -4.83
N TRP A 144 5.39 1.34 -4.95
CA TRP A 144 3.97 1.12 -5.21
C TRP A 144 3.69 0.36 -6.51
N PRO A 145 4.36 0.63 -7.65
CA PRO A 145 4.14 -0.19 -8.84
C PRO A 145 4.43 -1.68 -8.61
N GLY A 146 5.46 -2.02 -7.83
CA GLY A 146 5.76 -3.40 -7.47
C GLY A 146 4.68 -4.03 -6.60
N VAL A 147 4.20 -3.31 -5.60
CA VAL A 147 3.10 -3.76 -4.73
C VAL A 147 1.84 -4.03 -5.55
N MET A 148 1.50 -3.10 -6.46
CA MET A 148 0.33 -3.25 -7.33
C MET A 148 0.47 -4.46 -8.24
N ALA A 149 1.67 -4.71 -8.77
CA ALA A 149 1.93 -5.88 -9.61
C ALA A 149 1.76 -7.19 -8.82
N GLN A 150 2.19 -7.22 -7.56
CA GLN A 150 2.01 -8.38 -6.69
C GLN A 150 0.53 -8.66 -6.44
N LEU A 151 -0.25 -7.61 -6.18
CA LEU A 151 -1.70 -7.73 -5.99
C LEU A 151 -2.37 -8.29 -7.25
N LYS A 152 -2.02 -7.75 -8.41
CA LYS A 152 -2.56 -8.21 -9.69
C LYS A 152 -2.25 -9.68 -9.92
N GLN A 153 -1.01 -10.09 -9.72
CA GLN A 153 -0.58 -11.47 -9.91
C GLN A 153 -1.36 -12.42 -9.01
N PHE A 154 -1.59 -12.03 -7.76
CA PHE A 154 -2.37 -12.84 -6.81
C PHE A 154 -3.82 -12.99 -7.25
N LEU A 155 -4.45 -11.90 -7.68
CA LEU A 155 -5.87 -11.90 -8.01
C LEU A 155 -6.19 -12.53 -9.37
N GLU A 156 -5.21 -12.57 -10.29
CA GLU A 156 -5.41 -13.11 -11.64
C GLU A 156 -4.91 -14.55 -11.81
N ARG A 157 -4.59 -15.21 -10.72
CA ARG A 157 -4.17 -16.62 -10.77
C ARG A 157 -5.23 -17.50 -11.40
#